data_723a6ca2ca5d379500f4849c12dad517
#
_entry.id   723a6ca2ca5d379500f4849c12dad517
#
_cell.length_a   1.000
_cell.length_b   1.000
_cell.length_c   1.000
_cell.angle_alpha   90.00
_cell.angle_beta   90.00
_cell.angle_gamma   90.00
#
_symmetry.space_group_name_H-M   'P 1'
#
loop_
_entity.id
_entity.type
_entity.pdbx_description
1 polymer ?
#
loop_
_entity_poly.entity_id
_entity_poly.type
_entity_poly.pdbx_seq_one_letter_code
_entity_poly.pdbx_strand_id
1 'polypeptide(L)'
;PNDVVIAISYSGESDEIVRILPNIKMIGATLVGITGNENSTLAKESDIAQILPEFEEACYLGLAPTSSTTVELAYGDALAVVASGIYGFKDADFGKFHPAGSLGKKLILKVADLMATDEKNAIVSEEATLKDAIVELSKKGLGIVSIINKEDRLLGVITDGDLRRQLEKGVDVYSLSVEDIMTK
;
A
#
# COMPACT_ATOMS: atom_id res chain seq x y z
N PRO A 1 4.96 -10.70 29.16
CA PRO A 1 4.63 -9.80 30.29
C PRO A 1 4.57 -8.32 29.91
N ASN A 2 5.09 -7.92 28.77
CA ASN A 2 5.04 -6.52 28.32
C ASN A 2 3.98 -6.30 27.23
N ASP A 3 3.17 -7.29 26.92
CA ASP A 3 2.12 -7.20 25.91
C ASP A 3 0.84 -6.65 26.53
N VAL A 4 0.04 -5.98 25.71
CA VAL A 4 -1.33 -5.56 26.02
C VAL A 4 -2.29 -6.45 25.24
N VAL A 5 -3.23 -7.05 25.92
CA VAL A 5 -4.31 -7.84 25.33
C VAL A 5 -5.58 -7.02 25.38
N ILE A 6 -6.21 -6.79 24.23
CA ILE A 6 -7.51 -6.13 24.13
C ILE A 6 -8.56 -7.22 23.90
N ALA A 7 -9.47 -7.41 24.85
CA ALA A 7 -10.59 -8.33 24.74
C ALA A 7 -11.88 -7.54 24.53
N ILE A 8 -12.65 -7.91 23.50
CA ILE A 8 -13.88 -7.21 23.12
C ILE A 8 -15.05 -8.17 23.20
N SER A 9 -16.04 -7.82 24.01
CA SER A 9 -17.29 -8.57 24.13
C SER A 9 -18.38 -7.64 24.69
N TYR A 10 -19.41 -7.34 23.89
CA TYR A 10 -20.46 -6.41 24.33
C TYR A 10 -21.17 -6.85 25.62
N SER A 11 -21.51 -8.14 25.72
CA SER A 11 -22.06 -8.71 26.97
C SER A 11 -21.02 -8.80 28.09
N GLY A 12 -19.75 -8.94 27.73
CA GLY A 12 -18.64 -9.23 28.64
C GLY A 12 -18.68 -10.62 29.27
N GLU A 13 -19.57 -11.50 28.79
CA GLU A 13 -19.83 -12.84 29.31
C GLU A 13 -19.68 -13.94 28.24
N SER A 14 -19.09 -13.62 27.09
CA SER A 14 -18.84 -14.63 26.04
C SER A 14 -17.91 -15.71 26.57
N ASP A 15 -18.35 -16.95 26.58
CA ASP A 15 -17.65 -18.11 27.13
C ASP A 15 -16.20 -18.21 26.61
N GLU A 16 -16.00 -17.98 25.32
CA GLU A 16 -14.70 -18.06 24.65
C GLU A 16 -13.73 -17.01 25.19
N ILE A 17 -14.22 -15.83 25.50
CA ILE A 17 -13.41 -14.74 26.08
C ILE A 17 -13.15 -15.01 27.56
N VAL A 18 -14.20 -15.32 28.34
CA VAL A 18 -14.10 -15.53 29.78
C VAL A 18 -13.12 -16.65 30.12
N ARG A 19 -13.10 -17.73 29.34
CA ARG A 19 -12.20 -18.87 29.57
C ARG A 19 -10.71 -18.55 29.43
N ILE A 20 -10.33 -17.56 28.63
CA ILE A 20 -8.92 -17.21 28.42
C ILE A 20 -8.39 -16.16 29.40
N LEU A 21 -9.26 -15.44 30.12
CA LEU A 21 -8.86 -14.36 31.04
C LEU A 21 -7.86 -14.81 32.11
N PRO A 22 -8.05 -15.98 32.78
CA PRO A 22 -7.07 -16.45 33.75
C PRO A 22 -5.67 -16.70 33.14
N ASN A 23 -5.63 -17.15 31.89
CA ASN A 23 -4.36 -17.39 31.21
C ASN A 23 -3.65 -16.07 30.90
N ILE A 24 -4.38 -15.03 30.46
CA ILE A 24 -3.83 -13.70 30.24
C ILE A 24 -3.20 -13.14 31.49
N LYS A 25 -3.91 -13.26 32.63
CA LYS A 25 -3.39 -12.85 33.95
C LYS A 25 -2.15 -13.64 34.35
N MET A 26 -2.15 -14.96 34.15
CA MET A 26 -1.02 -15.81 34.50
C MET A 26 0.24 -15.45 33.70
N ILE A 27 0.11 -15.04 32.43
CA ILE A 27 1.21 -14.57 31.59
C ILE A 27 1.72 -13.20 32.06
N GLY A 28 0.91 -12.44 32.77
CA GLY A 28 1.25 -11.10 33.26
C GLY A 28 1.12 -10.02 32.17
N ALA A 29 0.29 -10.25 31.17
CA ALA A 29 -0.07 -9.23 30.17
C ALA A 29 -1.12 -8.28 30.73
N THR A 30 -1.07 -7.00 30.37
CA THR A 30 -2.10 -6.04 30.72
C THR A 30 -3.37 -6.33 29.91
N LEU A 31 -4.49 -6.51 30.60
CA LEU A 31 -5.78 -6.78 29.98
C LEU A 31 -6.62 -5.51 29.90
N VAL A 32 -6.99 -5.13 28.68
CA VAL A 32 -7.97 -4.08 28.38
C VAL A 32 -9.26 -4.74 27.93
N GLY A 33 -10.33 -4.61 28.71
CA GLY A 33 -11.67 -5.11 28.37
C GLY A 33 -12.54 -4.03 27.75
N ILE A 34 -13.15 -4.30 26.61
CA ILE A 34 -14.13 -3.43 25.96
C ILE A 34 -15.48 -4.13 26.00
N THR A 35 -16.44 -3.56 26.73
CA THR A 35 -17.75 -4.19 26.97
C THR A 35 -18.85 -3.14 27.16
N GLY A 36 -20.10 -3.48 26.88
CA GLY A 36 -21.26 -2.66 27.22
C GLY A 36 -21.78 -2.85 28.65
N ASN A 37 -21.23 -3.83 29.41
CA ASN A 37 -21.73 -4.18 30.75
C ASN A 37 -20.60 -4.04 31.78
N GLU A 38 -20.67 -2.97 32.58
CA GLU A 38 -19.73 -2.69 33.68
C GLU A 38 -19.64 -3.78 34.72
N ASN A 39 -20.73 -4.55 34.92
CA ASN A 39 -20.84 -5.61 35.92
C ASN A 39 -20.39 -6.98 35.40
N SER A 40 -19.97 -7.07 34.13
CA SER A 40 -19.57 -8.31 33.51
C SER A 40 -18.26 -8.88 34.05
N THR A 41 -18.06 -10.17 33.82
CA THR A 41 -16.81 -10.85 34.15
C THR A 41 -15.62 -10.20 33.43
N LEU A 42 -15.76 -9.85 32.15
CA LEU A 42 -14.69 -9.17 31.39
C LEU A 42 -14.32 -7.84 32.04
N ALA A 43 -15.31 -7.00 32.41
CA ALA A 43 -15.03 -5.71 33.03
C ALA A 43 -14.29 -5.87 34.37
N LYS A 44 -14.75 -6.79 35.22
CA LYS A 44 -14.17 -7.03 36.57
C LYS A 44 -12.74 -7.63 36.49
N GLU A 45 -12.47 -8.45 35.51
CA GLU A 45 -11.20 -9.12 35.38
C GLU A 45 -10.14 -8.29 34.60
N SER A 46 -10.55 -7.19 33.98
CA SER A 46 -9.67 -6.31 33.22
C SER A 46 -8.89 -5.34 34.09
N ASP A 47 -7.64 -5.07 33.75
CA ASP A 47 -6.84 -4.00 34.36
C ASP A 47 -7.38 -2.62 33.98
N ILE A 48 -7.89 -2.51 32.74
CA ILE A 48 -8.58 -1.32 32.23
C ILE A 48 -9.86 -1.78 31.58
N ALA A 49 -11.01 -1.34 32.10
CA ALA A 49 -12.31 -1.60 31.51
C ALA A 49 -12.84 -0.37 30.77
N GLN A 50 -13.05 -0.49 29.47
CA GLN A 50 -13.73 0.49 28.66
C GLN A 50 -15.19 0.11 28.52
N ILE A 51 -16.08 0.90 29.09
CA ILE A 51 -17.52 0.67 29.00
C ILE A 51 -18.09 1.43 27.81
N LEU A 52 -18.68 0.70 26.89
CA LEU A 52 -19.41 1.26 25.76
C LEU A 52 -20.80 1.74 26.22
N PRO A 53 -21.35 2.79 25.59
CA PRO A 53 -22.69 3.26 25.92
C PRO A 53 -23.74 2.21 25.58
N GLU A 54 -24.87 2.26 26.27
CA GLU A 54 -26.04 1.47 25.96
C GLU A 54 -26.73 2.01 24.69
N PHE A 55 -27.14 1.11 23.80
CA PHE A 55 -27.90 1.43 22.59
C PHE A 55 -28.73 0.23 22.14
N GLU A 56 -29.73 0.48 21.30
CA GLU A 56 -30.54 -0.57 20.69
C GLU A 56 -29.83 -1.18 19.49
N GLU A 57 -29.95 -2.51 19.35
CA GLU A 57 -29.52 -3.18 18.13
C GLU A 57 -30.42 -2.78 16.94
N ALA A 58 -29.80 -2.52 15.77
CA ALA A 58 -30.53 -2.14 14.55
C ALA A 58 -31.32 -3.32 13.93
N CYS A 59 -31.07 -4.53 14.39
CA CYS A 59 -31.84 -5.70 14.01
C CYS A 59 -33.31 -5.53 14.47
N TYR A 60 -34.27 -5.79 13.59
CA TYR A 60 -35.71 -5.63 13.87
C TYR A 60 -36.22 -6.50 15.04
N LEU A 61 -35.49 -7.56 15.38
CA LEU A 61 -35.75 -8.40 16.57
C LEU A 61 -34.98 -7.92 17.79
N GLY A 62 -34.06 -6.97 17.66
CA GLY A 62 -33.18 -6.52 18.74
C GLY A 62 -32.19 -7.58 19.25
N LEU A 63 -31.98 -8.67 18.51
CA LEU A 63 -31.18 -9.82 18.95
C LEU A 63 -29.84 -9.96 18.24
N ALA A 64 -29.78 -9.67 16.93
CA ALA A 64 -28.56 -9.84 16.17
C ALA A 64 -27.61 -8.66 16.42
N PRO A 65 -26.33 -8.92 16.71
CA PRO A 65 -25.31 -7.88 16.85
C PRO A 65 -25.18 -7.05 15.57
N THR A 66 -25.47 -5.78 15.64
CA THR A 66 -25.45 -4.82 14.53
C THR A 66 -24.87 -3.49 14.96
N SER A 67 -25.60 -2.76 15.82
CA SER A 67 -25.11 -1.50 16.42
C SER A 67 -23.89 -1.76 17.30
N SER A 68 -23.93 -2.80 18.13
CA SER A 68 -22.81 -3.20 18.99
C SER A 68 -21.53 -3.45 18.20
N THR A 69 -21.58 -4.29 17.18
CA THR A 69 -20.41 -4.61 16.36
C THR A 69 -19.88 -3.38 15.60
N THR A 70 -20.76 -2.49 15.16
CA THR A 70 -20.36 -1.24 14.50
C THR A 70 -19.63 -0.31 15.45
N VAL A 71 -20.12 -0.15 16.68
CA VAL A 71 -19.48 0.68 17.72
C VAL A 71 -18.13 0.09 18.13
N GLU A 72 -18.06 -1.22 18.34
CA GLU A 72 -16.82 -1.92 18.68
C GLU A 72 -15.75 -1.74 17.60
N LEU A 73 -16.13 -1.88 16.32
CA LEU A 73 -15.25 -1.66 15.19
C LEU A 73 -14.74 -0.20 15.16
N ALA A 74 -15.66 0.77 15.22
CA ALA A 74 -15.30 2.18 15.18
C ALA A 74 -14.39 2.58 16.37
N TYR A 75 -14.64 2.01 17.56
CA TYR A 75 -13.78 2.23 18.72
C TYR A 75 -12.38 1.64 18.51
N GLY A 76 -12.30 0.41 17.99
CA GLY A 76 -11.03 -0.24 17.67
C GLY A 76 -10.21 0.55 16.64
N ASP A 77 -10.85 1.02 15.58
CA ASP A 77 -10.23 1.87 14.56
C ASP A 77 -9.71 3.19 15.17
N ALA A 78 -10.51 3.82 16.04
CA ALA A 78 -10.07 5.05 16.72
C ALA A 78 -8.84 4.82 17.60
N LEU A 79 -8.78 3.71 18.34
CA LEU A 79 -7.60 3.33 19.13
C LEU A 79 -6.38 3.11 18.23
N ALA A 80 -6.54 2.39 17.12
CA ALA A 80 -5.46 2.13 16.19
C ALA A 80 -4.91 3.43 15.57
N VAL A 81 -5.79 4.35 15.18
CA VAL A 81 -5.39 5.65 14.61
C VAL A 81 -4.66 6.50 15.63
N VAL A 82 -5.17 6.59 16.86
CA VAL A 82 -4.53 7.35 17.95
C VAL A 82 -3.17 6.75 18.29
N ALA A 83 -3.09 5.43 18.46
CA ALA A 83 -1.83 4.74 18.72
C ALA A 83 -0.81 4.97 17.61
N SER A 84 -1.22 4.87 16.35
CA SER A 84 -0.37 5.15 15.18
C SER A 84 0.20 6.56 15.22
N GLY A 85 -0.63 7.55 15.59
CA GLY A 85 -0.18 8.94 15.76
C GLY A 85 0.83 9.11 16.89
N ILE A 86 0.58 8.50 18.04
CA ILE A 86 1.48 8.57 19.22
C ILE A 86 2.83 7.93 18.92
N TYR A 87 2.84 6.77 18.26
CA TYR A 87 4.07 6.04 17.91
C TYR A 87 4.76 6.57 16.64
N GLY A 88 4.21 7.59 16.00
CA GLY A 88 4.79 8.20 14.80
C GLY A 88 4.85 7.26 13.60
N PHE A 89 3.84 6.39 13.46
CA PHE A 89 3.70 5.47 12.33
C PHE A 89 3.59 6.23 11.02
N LYS A 90 4.41 5.87 10.02
CA LYS A 90 4.53 6.58 8.74
C LYS A 90 4.10 5.70 7.57
N ASP A 91 3.87 6.34 6.42
CA ASP A 91 3.53 5.68 5.16
C ASP A 91 4.51 4.56 4.81
N ALA A 92 5.82 4.79 5.05
CA ALA A 92 6.85 3.78 4.82
C ALA A 92 6.69 2.53 5.71
N ASP A 93 6.18 2.70 6.94
CA ASP A 93 5.91 1.58 7.85
C ASP A 93 4.66 0.82 7.39
N PHE A 94 3.63 1.53 6.95
CA PHE A 94 2.45 0.90 6.34
C PHE A 94 2.84 0.04 5.14
N GLY A 95 3.70 0.55 4.27
CA GLY A 95 4.21 -0.18 3.10
C GLY A 95 4.91 -1.49 3.47
N LYS A 96 5.71 -1.51 4.56
CA LYS A 96 6.41 -2.73 5.04
C LYS A 96 5.44 -3.84 5.44
N PHE A 97 4.31 -3.49 6.07
CA PHE A 97 3.32 -4.46 6.53
C PHE A 97 2.30 -4.86 5.45
N HIS A 98 2.17 -4.08 4.37
CA HIS A 98 1.23 -4.32 3.29
C HIS A 98 1.90 -4.33 1.90
N PRO A 99 2.97 -5.12 1.67
CA PRO A 99 3.79 -5.04 0.45
C PRO A 99 3.04 -5.49 -0.81
N ALA A 100 2.06 -6.35 -0.69
CA ALA A 100 1.34 -6.94 -1.82
C ALA A 100 0.19 -6.06 -2.36
N GLY A 101 -0.36 -5.16 -1.57
CA GLY A 101 -1.46 -4.28 -1.95
C GLY A 101 -1.04 -3.17 -2.92
N SER A 102 -1.98 -2.65 -3.71
CA SER A 102 -1.72 -1.53 -4.63
C SER A 102 -1.17 -0.28 -3.90
N LEU A 103 -1.68 -0.02 -2.70
CA LEU A 103 -1.22 1.08 -1.85
C LEU A 103 0.20 0.83 -1.32
N GLY A 104 0.47 -0.37 -0.81
CA GLY A 104 1.79 -0.76 -0.31
C GLY A 104 2.86 -0.68 -1.40
N LYS A 105 2.56 -1.18 -2.60
CA LYS A 105 3.46 -1.07 -3.77
C LYS A 105 3.81 0.38 -4.10
N LYS A 106 2.84 1.29 -4.10
CA LYS A 106 3.08 2.72 -4.35
C LYS A 106 4.00 3.38 -3.33
N LEU A 107 4.00 2.90 -2.09
CA LEU A 107 4.79 3.46 -0.99
C LEU A 107 6.22 2.92 -0.92
N ILE A 108 6.48 1.74 -1.51
CA ILE A 108 7.77 1.04 -1.38
C ILE A 108 8.56 1.09 -2.69
N LEU A 109 7.88 1.01 -3.86
CA LEU A 109 8.54 0.90 -5.15
C LEU A 109 9.34 2.15 -5.49
N LYS A 110 10.58 1.93 -5.90
CA LYS A 110 11.48 2.94 -6.47
C LYS A 110 11.57 2.75 -7.99
N VAL A 111 11.99 3.77 -8.69
CA VAL A 111 12.26 3.68 -10.12
C VAL A 111 13.22 2.52 -10.42
N ALA A 112 14.24 2.34 -9.57
CA ALA A 112 15.22 1.26 -9.70
C ALA A 112 14.62 -0.16 -9.66
N ASP A 113 13.45 -0.35 -9.02
CA ASP A 113 12.79 -1.65 -8.91
C ASP A 113 11.98 -2.01 -10.17
N LEU A 114 11.70 -1.01 -11.03
CA LEU A 114 10.83 -1.16 -12.20
C LEU A 114 11.54 -0.83 -13.52
N MET A 115 12.61 -0.04 -13.47
CA MET A 115 13.30 0.40 -14.68
C MET A 115 13.90 -0.80 -15.44
N ALA A 116 13.89 -0.72 -16.75
CA ALA A 116 14.63 -1.63 -17.59
C ALA A 116 16.13 -1.36 -17.43
N THR A 117 16.92 -2.41 -17.24
CA THR A 117 18.38 -2.34 -17.11
C THR A 117 19.07 -3.23 -18.13
N ASP A 118 20.33 -2.97 -18.36
CA ASP A 118 21.20 -3.81 -19.20
C ASP A 118 20.57 -4.11 -20.58
N GLU A 119 20.50 -5.37 -20.93
CA GLU A 119 19.96 -5.82 -22.22
C GLU A 119 18.47 -5.49 -22.43
N LYS A 120 17.72 -5.17 -21.38
CA LYS A 120 16.31 -4.78 -21.51
C LYS A 120 16.12 -3.30 -21.79
N ASN A 121 17.14 -2.49 -21.57
CA ASN A 121 17.08 -1.07 -21.86
C ASN A 121 17.16 -0.80 -23.36
N ALA A 122 16.33 0.11 -23.87
CA ALA A 122 16.34 0.51 -25.27
C ALA A 122 17.29 1.70 -25.44
N ILE A 123 18.45 1.48 -26.02
CA ILE A 123 19.51 2.49 -26.17
C ILE A 123 20.08 2.44 -27.58
N VAL A 124 20.30 3.61 -28.15
CA VAL A 124 21.05 3.78 -29.39
C VAL A 124 22.08 4.90 -29.29
N SER A 125 23.14 4.85 -30.08
CA SER A 125 24.15 5.92 -30.19
C SER A 125 23.57 7.17 -30.85
N GLU A 126 24.14 8.33 -30.59
CA GLU A 126 23.87 9.59 -31.31
C GLU A 126 24.14 9.50 -32.83
N GLU A 127 25.02 8.62 -33.21
CA GLU A 127 25.38 8.38 -34.63
C GLU A 127 24.39 7.41 -35.35
N ALA A 128 23.41 6.85 -34.61
CA ALA A 128 22.48 5.88 -35.15
C ALA A 128 21.48 6.52 -36.14
N THR A 129 20.99 5.72 -37.07
CA THR A 129 19.88 6.12 -37.94
C THR A 129 18.56 5.99 -37.23
N LEU A 130 17.52 6.68 -37.70
CA LEU A 130 16.18 6.51 -37.18
C LEU A 130 15.68 5.06 -37.34
N LYS A 131 16.11 4.37 -38.39
CA LYS A 131 15.83 2.94 -38.61
C LYS A 131 16.36 2.09 -37.45
N ASP A 132 17.57 2.36 -36.96
CA ASP A 132 18.18 1.62 -35.85
C ASP A 132 17.37 1.85 -34.57
N ALA A 133 16.94 3.09 -34.33
CA ALA A 133 16.08 3.44 -33.19
C ALA A 133 14.72 2.73 -33.27
N ILE A 134 14.09 2.64 -34.44
CA ILE A 134 12.82 1.91 -34.65
C ILE A 134 12.98 0.42 -34.33
N VAL A 135 14.08 -0.18 -34.80
CA VAL A 135 14.37 -1.61 -34.56
C VAL A 135 14.56 -1.86 -33.08
N GLU A 136 15.36 -1.02 -32.40
CA GLU A 136 15.61 -1.18 -30.96
C GLU A 136 14.34 -0.94 -30.13
N LEU A 137 13.55 0.09 -30.45
CA LEU A 137 12.28 0.39 -29.82
C LEU A 137 11.29 -0.79 -29.93
N SER A 138 11.18 -1.36 -31.13
CA SER A 138 10.33 -2.52 -31.41
C SER A 138 10.81 -3.78 -30.68
N LYS A 139 12.13 -4.03 -30.67
CA LYS A 139 12.74 -5.19 -30.03
C LYS A 139 12.55 -5.19 -28.51
N LYS A 140 12.70 -4.03 -27.87
CA LYS A 140 12.58 -3.89 -26.41
C LYS A 140 11.17 -3.69 -25.93
N GLY A 141 10.27 -3.17 -26.77
CA GLY A 141 8.84 -3.01 -26.45
C GLY A 141 8.53 -2.02 -25.34
N LEU A 142 9.43 -1.08 -25.06
CA LEU A 142 9.26 -0.07 -24.00
C LEU A 142 8.51 1.17 -24.47
N GLY A 143 8.24 1.32 -25.78
CA GLY A 143 7.62 2.50 -26.37
C GLY A 143 8.50 3.76 -26.34
N ILE A 144 9.76 3.62 -25.93
CA ILE A 144 10.76 4.68 -25.84
C ILE A 144 12.15 4.10 -26.08
N VAL A 145 13.03 4.88 -26.73
CA VAL A 145 14.44 4.58 -26.88
C VAL A 145 15.26 5.79 -26.47
N SER A 146 16.34 5.55 -25.73
CA SER A 146 17.26 6.56 -25.24
C SER A 146 18.41 6.73 -26.22
N ILE A 147 18.79 7.98 -26.52
CA ILE A 147 19.96 8.32 -27.33
C ILE A 147 21.08 8.75 -26.43
N ILE A 148 22.23 8.09 -26.53
CA ILE A 148 23.40 8.37 -25.69
C ILE A 148 24.62 8.75 -26.56
N ASN A 149 25.52 9.52 -25.95
CA ASN A 149 26.80 9.82 -26.55
C ASN A 149 27.86 8.75 -26.20
N LYS A 150 29.10 8.97 -26.67
CA LYS A 150 30.25 8.06 -26.42
C LYS A 150 30.65 7.94 -24.94
N GLU A 151 30.25 8.89 -24.11
CA GLU A 151 30.47 8.91 -22.66
C GLU A 151 29.28 8.35 -21.87
N ASP A 152 28.36 7.62 -22.53
CA ASP A 152 27.13 7.06 -21.96
C ASP A 152 26.18 8.11 -21.32
N ARG A 153 26.25 9.38 -21.81
CA ARG A 153 25.34 10.42 -21.33
C ARG A 153 24.09 10.48 -22.20
N LEU A 154 22.94 10.57 -21.56
CA LEU A 154 21.66 10.74 -22.22
C LEU A 154 21.62 12.10 -22.95
N LEU A 155 21.39 12.08 -24.26
CA LEU A 155 21.22 13.26 -25.09
C LEU A 155 19.75 13.58 -25.38
N GLY A 156 18.91 12.56 -25.44
CA GLY A 156 17.49 12.71 -25.69
C GLY A 156 16.79 11.36 -25.76
N VAL A 157 15.51 11.40 -26.07
CA VAL A 157 14.67 10.22 -26.21
C VAL A 157 13.80 10.31 -27.47
N ILE A 158 13.44 9.15 -28.02
CA ILE A 158 12.47 9.01 -29.11
C ILE A 158 11.38 8.07 -28.63
N THR A 159 10.13 8.45 -28.81
CA THR A 159 8.96 7.65 -28.45
C THR A 159 8.18 7.19 -29.67
N ASP A 160 7.29 6.22 -29.52
CA ASP A 160 6.34 5.81 -30.57
C ASP A 160 5.53 7.01 -31.10
N GLY A 161 5.23 7.98 -30.24
CA GLY A 161 4.53 9.21 -30.62
C GLY A 161 5.35 10.10 -31.54
N ASP A 162 6.68 10.18 -31.33
CA ASP A 162 7.58 10.95 -32.18
C ASP A 162 7.64 10.35 -33.57
N LEU A 163 7.77 9.03 -33.66
CA LEU A 163 7.75 8.30 -34.94
C LEU A 163 6.45 8.51 -35.70
N ARG A 164 5.32 8.40 -35.02
CA ARG A 164 4.02 8.60 -35.64
C ARG A 164 3.87 10.00 -36.23
N ARG A 165 4.30 11.02 -35.50
CA ARG A 165 4.28 12.42 -35.97
C ARG A 165 5.12 12.63 -37.23
N GLN A 166 6.26 11.93 -37.37
CA GLN A 166 7.08 12.02 -38.60
C GLN A 166 6.40 11.33 -39.78
N LEU A 167 5.79 10.17 -39.55
CA LEU A 167 5.03 9.45 -40.58
C LEU A 167 3.85 10.27 -41.09
N GLU A 168 3.12 10.94 -40.19
CA GLU A 168 1.99 11.84 -40.54
C GLU A 168 2.41 13.03 -41.43
N LYS A 169 3.65 13.50 -41.25
CA LYS A 169 4.23 14.57 -42.11
C LYS A 169 4.70 14.07 -43.47
N GLY A 170 4.65 12.77 -43.74
CA GLY A 170 5.09 12.18 -44.97
C GLY A 170 6.62 12.21 -45.18
N VAL A 171 7.39 12.35 -44.11
CA VAL A 171 8.88 12.36 -44.17
C VAL A 171 9.40 10.94 -44.34
N ASP A 172 10.41 10.79 -45.17
CA ASP A 172 11.11 9.52 -45.33
C ASP A 172 11.94 9.22 -44.06
N VAL A 173 11.38 8.35 -43.21
CA VAL A 173 12.02 7.95 -41.96
C VAL A 173 13.37 7.25 -42.11
N TYR A 174 13.68 6.76 -43.32
CA TYR A 174 14.98 6.13 -43.62
C TYR A 174 16.08 7.14 -43.87
N SER A 175 15.75 8.38 -44.16
CA SER A 175 16.71 9.46 -44.41
C SER A 175 17.06 10.29 -43.17
N LEU A 176 16.36 10.06 -42.03
CA LEU A 176 16.53 10.84 -40.81
C LEU A 176 17.53 10.19 -39.87
N SER A 177 18.30 11.03 -39.17
CA SER A 177 19.10 10.65 -38.00
C SER A 177 18.24 10.67 -36.73
N VAL A 178 18.73 10.07 -35.66
CA VAL A 178 18.06 10.15 -34.31
C VAL A 178 18.07 11.59 -33.79
N GLU A 179 19.09 12.39 -34.10
CA GLU A 179 19.23 13.78 -33.68
C GLU A 179 18.12 14.69 -34.23
N ASP A 180 17.63 14.37 -35.45
CA ASP A 180 16.61 15.18 -36.12
C ASP A 180 15.26 15.18 -35.41
N ILE A 181 14.99 14.15 -34.62
CA ILE A 181 13.67 13.94 -34.05
C ILE A 181 13.66 13.69 -32.54
N MET A 182 14.81 13.47 -31.91
CA MET A 182 14.83 13.24 -30.45
C MET A 182 14.35 14.45 -29.69
N THR A 183 13.63 14.18 -28.62
CA THR A 183 13.32 15.18 -27.60
C THR A 183 14.47 15.25 -26.59
N LYS A 184 15.01 16.45 -26.41
CA LYS A 184 16.12 16.75 -25.49
C LYS A 184 15.62 17.12 -24.09
#